data_83f04902f01b20c1afc8f163ccb63929
#
_entry.id   83f04902f01b20c1afc8f163ccb63929
#
_cell.length_a   1.000
_cell.length_b   1.000
_cell.length_c   1.000
_cell.angle_alpha   90.00
_cell.angle_beta   90.00
_cell.angle_gamma   90.00
#
_symmetry.space_group_name_H-M   'P 1'
#
loop_
_entity.id
_entity.type
_entity.pdbx_description
1 polymer ?
#
loop_
_entity_poly.entity_id
_entity_poly.type
_entity_poly.pdbx_seq_one_letter_code
_entity_poly.pdbx_strand_id
1 'polypeptide(L)'
;MLTELSPTQGGAGGSGLRGSEGRHVVIVGGGASGVLLACHLLRSASENIQLTLIERNPAIGRGIAYGTADPAHLLNVRAANMSAFADDPDHFWRWLQANNLAAADSDQFCFVSRQIYGRYIESLLQGLYHGKNRELCIVQDECIAVAPAPSGAIARLRDGSHIPAQIVVLATGNETCQTHMSNNLYANPWETPTRTEIPKDGHVLILGTGLTTVDYVQSLLHGGHQGPITAISRRGLLPKPHRPVVAFPIDRVDIPFGSEIAELVCWLRKMARAAEQQGGDWRSVVDGIRPFTQELWQSLTITARRRFLRHARTWWDVHRHRMAPEVEQFIAHAMSSGQLKIISGKVQSIERNDGTARITFRPRGCSAVETMEAARIVECTGINPIPHNTTNPVMRSLLDNGLARIDPLGIGLDATSECALIDASGEPSSRIFAIGPLTRAAFWEIVAVPDIRAQCHRLTEHICAQLHAA
;
A
#
# COMPACT_ATOMS: atom_id res chain seq x y z
N MET A 1 25.57 -19.74 -0.64
CA MET A 1 24.77 -20.98 -0.69
C MET A 1 23.46 -20.65 -0.03
N LEU A 2 22.42 -20.45 -0.82
CA LEU A 2 21.04 -20.21 -0.35
C LEU A 2 20.42 -21.59 -0.20
N THR A 3 20.16 -22.00 1.04
CA THR A 3 19.36 -23.19 1.35
C THR A 3 17.90 -22.83 1.06
N GLU A 4 17.33 -23.45 0.04
CA GLU A 4 15.90 -23.41 -0.24
C GLU A 4 15.14 -23.95 0.98
N LEU A 5 14.22 -23.12 1.50
CA LEU A 5 13.24 -23.56 2.50
C LEU A 5 12.24 -24.46 1.78
N SER A 6 12.40 -25.77 1.89
CA SER A 6 11.38 -26.73 1.49
C SER A 6 10.19 -26.64 2.43
N PRO A 7 8.94 -26.56 1.92
CA PRO A 7 7.77 -26.65 2.76
C PRO A 7 7.72 -28.05 3.38
N THR A 8 7.60 -28.12 4.70
CA THR A 8 7.29 -29.37 5.38
C THR A 8 5.92 -29.84 4.91
N GLN A 9 5.90 -30.93 4.13
CA GLN A 9 4.69 -31.66 3.82
C GLN A 9 4.09 -32.18 5.14
N GLY A 10 3.03 -31.57 5.60
CA GLY A 10 2.23 -32.05 6.71
C GLY A 10 1.55 -33.34 6.29
N GLY A 11 2.02 -34.46 6.80
CA GLY A 11 1.35 -35.74 6.68
C GLY A 11 -0.06 -35.66 7.27
N ALA A 12 -1.04 -36.21 6.55
CA ALA A 12 -2.39 -36.43 7.02
C ALA A 12 -2.39 -37.35 8.25
N GLY A 13 -2.35 -36.75 9.42
CA GLY A 13 -2.57 -37.38 10.71
C GLY A 13 -3.44 -36.45 11.53
N GLY A 14 -4.74 -36.78 11.65
CA GLY A 14 -5.66 -36.10 12.54
C GLY A 14 -5.23 -36.20 14.00
N SER A 15 -4.30 -35.34 14.40
CA SER A 15 -4.05 -35.03 15.81
C SER A 15 -4.76 -33.70 16.09
N GLY A 16 -5.94 -33.78 16.73
CA GLY A 16 -6.61 -32.62 17.28
C GLY A 16 -5.57 -31.75 18.00
N LEU A 17 -5.41 -30.50 17.54
CA LEU A 17 -4.68 -29.48 18.26
C LEU A 17 -5.28 -29.45 19.66
N ARG A 18 -4.53 -30.00 20.64
CA ARG A 18 -4.90 -29.93 22.05
C ARG A 18 -5.08 -28.46 22.34
N GLY A 19 -6.29 -28.08 22.81
CA GLY A 19 -6.57 -26.77 23.32
C GLY A 19 -5.60 -26.47 24.48
N SER A 20 -4.43 -25.91 24.14
CA SER A 20 -3.70 -25.12 25.12
C SER A 20 -4.54 -23.85 25.30
N GLU A 21 -4.80 -23.45 26.53
CA GLU A 21 -5.37 -22.16 26.91
C GLU A 21 -4.41 -21.01 26.50
N GLY A 22 -3.84 -21.10 25.29
CA GLY A 22 -2.83 -20.22 24.75
C GLY A 22 -3.46 -19.06 23.98
N ARG A 23 -2.91 -17.90 24.16
CA ARG A 23 -3.25 -16.64 23.48
C ARG A 23 -2.91 -16.73 22.00
N HIS A 24 -3.89 -17.07 21.17
CA HIS A 24 -3.71 -17.29 19.73
C HIS A 24 -4.19 -16.08 18.93
N VAL A 25 -3.32 -15.54 18.10
CA VAL A 25 -3.63 -14.46 17.13
C VAL A 25 -3.43 -14.99 15.71
N VAL A 26 -4.42 -14.78 14.86
CA VAL A 26 -4.34 -15.10 13.42
C VAL A 26 -4.21 -13.80 12.63
N ILE A 27 -3.22 -13.70 11.75
CA ILE A 27 -3.04 -12.61 10.79
C ILE A 27 -3.39 -13.14 9.40
N VAL A 28 -4.36 -12.52 8.74
CA VAL A 28 -4.79 -12.86 7.39
C VAL A 28 -4.14 -11.90 6.39
N GLY A 29 -3.19 -12.40 5.62
CA GLY A 29 -2.37 -11.68 4.67
C GLY A 29 -0.92 -11.54 5.12
N GLY A 30 -0.01 -12.20 4.42
CA GLY A 30 1.43 -12.23 4.68
C GLY A 30 2.23 -11.21 3.86
N GLY A 31 1.60 -10.12 3.39
CA GLY A 31 2.29 -8.98 2.80
C GLY A 31 3.05 -8.17 3.85
N ALA A 32 3.62 -7.02 3.44
CA ALA A 32 4.43 -6.19 4.34
C ALA A 32 3.71 -5.82 5.65
N SER A 33 2.42 -5.44 5.60
CA SER A 33 1.65 -5.09 6.80
C SER A 33 1.52 -6.26 7.78
N GLY A 34 1.20 -7.46 7.26
CA GLY A 34 1.06 -8.66 8.09
C GLY A 34 2.36 -9.11 8.71
N VAL A 35 3.46 -9.07 7.94
CA VAL A 35 4.80 -9.39 8.46
C VAL A 35 5.26 -8.38 9.51
N LEU A 36 5.05 -7.08 9.28
CA LEU A 36 5.37 -6.05 10.26
C LEU A 36 4.61 -6.28 11.57
N LEU A 37 3.29 -6.53 11.50
CA LEU A 37 2.51 -6.83 12.69
C LEU A 37 3.01 -8.09 13.41
N ALA A 38 3.29 -9.17 12.67
CA ALA A 38 3.86 -10.39 13.24
C ALA A 38 5.16 -10.10 14.00
N CYS A 39 6.05 -9.30 13.40
CA CYS A 39 7.30 -8.90 14.04
C CYS A 39 7.07 -8.09 15.32
N HIS A 40 6.14 -7.14 15.31
CA HIS A 40 5.83 -6.33 16.48
C HIS A 40 5.23 -7.17 17.61
N LEU A 41 4.26 -8.05 17.31
CA LEU A 41 3.67 -8.97 18.29
C LEU A 41 4.73 -9.88 18.92
N LEU A 42 5.57 -10.49 18.10
CA LEU A 42 6.60 -11.42 18.58
C LEU A 42 7.73 -10.72 19.36
N ARG A 43 8.01 -9.44 19.09
CA ARG A 43 8.99 -8.65 19.86
C ARG A 43 8.46 -8.18 21.21
N SER A 44 7.16 -7.81 21.25
CA SER A 44 6.55 -7.20 22.44
C SER A 44 6.00 -8.22 23.43
N ALA A 45 5.73 -9.46 22.99
CA ALA A 45 5.16 -10.49 23.84
C ALA A 45 6.14 -10.90 24.92
N SER A 46 5.89 -10.50 26.16
CA SER A 46 6.53 -11.04 27.37
C SER A 46 6.07 -12.47 27.69
N GLU A 47 4.98 -12.94 27.06
CA GLU A 47 4.31 -14.21 27.29
C GLU A 47 4.09 -15.00 25.99
N ASN A 48 3.73 -16.28 26.12
CA ASN A 48 3.50 -17.21 25.02
C ASN A 48 2.30 -16.80 24.16
N ILE A 49 2.54 -16.05 23.08
CA ILE A 49 1.55 -15.81 22.03
C ILE A 49 1.81 -16.82 20.91
N GLN A 50 0.80 -17.61 20.60
CA GLN A 50 0.74 -18.35 19.34
C GLN A 50 0.34 -17.39 18.22
N LEU A 51 1.09 -17.37 17.14
CA LEU A 51 0.82 -16.53 16.00
C LEU A 51 0.70 -17.38 14.73
N THR A 52 -0.41 -17.26 14.02
CA THR A 52 -0.57 -17.87 12.70
C THR A 52 -0.65 -16.77 11.64
N LEU A 53 0.23 -16.82 10.65
CA LEU A 53 0.23 -15.94 9.49
C LEU A 53 -0.28 -16.72 8.27
N ILE A 54 -1.42 -16.33 7.73
CA ILE A 54 -2.03 -16.97 6.54
C ILE A 54 -1.68 -16.14 5.31
N GLU A 55 -1.05 -16.75 4.31
CA GLU A 55 -0.72 -16.12 3.04
C GLU A 55 -0.96 -17.07 1.88
N ARG A 56 -1.69 -16.59 0.86
CA ARG A 56 -2.01 -17.40 -0.32
C ARG A 56 -0.84 -17.54 -1.30
N ASN A 57 0.07 -16.54 -1.32
CA ASN A 57 1.21 -16.55 -2.20
C ASN A 57 2.44 -17.18 -1.50
N PRO A 58 3.32 -17.88 -2.26
CA PRO A 58 4.51 -18.48 -1.66
C PRO A 58 5.53 -17.45 -1.16
N ALA A 59 5.54 -16.24 -1.72
CA ALA A 59 6.46 -15.18 -1.35
C ALA A 59 5.88 -14.31 -0.23
N ILE A 60 6.31 -14.56 1.01
CA ILE A 60 5.87 -13.81 2.19
C ILE A 60 6.62 -12.49 2.30
N GLY A 61 5.97 -11.46 2.84
CA GLY A 61 6.53 -10.14 3.09
C GLY A 61 6.46 -9.18 1.91
N ARG A 62 6.41 -9.66 0.71
CA ARG A 62 6.50 -8.83 -0.49
C ARG A 62 5.19 -8.15 -0.84
N GLY A 63 4.08 -8.87 -0.82
CA GLY A 63 2.79 -8.36 -1.26
C GLY A 63 2.88 -7.72 -2.66
N ILE A 64 1.91 -6.87 -3.00
CA ILE A 64 1.89 -6.18 -4.32
C ILE A 64 2.99 -5.12 -4.41
N ALA A 65 3.25 -4.39 -3.33
CA ALA A 65 4.14 -3.22 -3.37
C ALA A 65 5.63 -3.57 -3.53
N TYR A 66 6.07 -4.73 -3.05
CA TYR A 66 7.47 -5.16 -3.01
C TYR A 66 7.72 -6.48 -3.75
N GLY A 67 6.70 -7.01 -4.41
CA GLY A 67 6.77 -8.22 -5.23
C GLY A 67 7.24 -8.00 -6.66
N THR A 68 7.54 -6.76 -7.06
CA THR A 68 8.01 -6.46 -8.42
C THR A 68 9.32 -7.20 -8.73
N ALA A 69 9.41 -7.74 -9.94
CA ALA A 69 10.65 -8.32 -10.46
C ALA A 69 11.58 -7.30 -11.13
N ASP A 70 11.12 -6.07 -11.36
CA ASP A 70 11.90 -5.02 -12.00
C ASP A 70 12.77 -4.29 -10.97
N PRO A 71 14.11 -4.39 -11.07
CA PRO A 71 15.03 -3.75 -10.13
C PRO A 71 15.01 -2.21 -10.21
N ALA A 72 14.51 -1.65 -11.32
CA ALA A 72 14.42 -0.21 -11.52
C ALA A 72 13.29 0.45 -10.72
N HIS A 73 12.36 -0.34 -10.19
CA HIS A 73 11.29 0.19 -9.35
C HIS A 73 11.86 0.58 -7.97
N LEU A 74 12.15 1.85 -7.80
CA LEU A 74 12.67 2.37 -6.55
C LEU A 74 11.56 2.63 -5.52
N LEU A 75 11.94 2.57 -4.25
CA LEU A 75 11.11 3.11 -3.18
C LEU A 75 10.90 4.62 -3.41
N ASN A 76 9.76 5.12 -3.04
CA ASN A 76 9.46 6.55 -3.02
C ASN A 76 9.68 7.18 -1.63
N VAL A 77 10.36 6.45 -0.75
CA VAL A 77 10.76 6.86 0.61
C VAL A 77 12.23 6.50 0.77
N ARG A 78 13.00 7.39 1.41
CA ARG A 78 14.43 7.19 1.67
C ARG A 78 14.66 6.01 2.63
N ALA A 79 15.78 5.31 2.49
CA ALA A 79 16.14 4.16 3.31
C ALA A 79 16.07 4.45 4.80
N ALA A 80 16.53 5.62 5.26
CA ALA A 80 16.45 6.08 6.65
C ALA A 80 15.04 6.04 7.27
N ASN A 81 13.99 6.13 6.44
CA ASN A 81 12.61 6.13 6.91
C ASN A 81 11.91 4.77 6.75
N MET A 82 12.61 3.76 6.23
CA MET A 82 12.03 2.47 5.85
C MET A 82 12.30 1.34 6.85
N SER A 83 12.82 1.65 8.04
CA SER A 83 12.92 0.66 9.11
C SER A 83 11.54 0.05 9.45
N ALA A 84 11.51 -1.25 9.72
CA ALA A 84 10.35 -1.96 10.22
C ALA A 84 9.95 -1.54 11.66
N PHE A 85 10.88 -0.94 12.40
CA PHE A 85 10.77 -0.64 13.83
C PHE A 85 10.92 0.87 14.07
N ALA A 86 10.00 1.44 14.84
CA ALA A 86 10.05 2.86 15.18
C ALA A 86 11.12 3.16 16.23
N ASP A 87 11.34 2.23 17.14
CA ASP A 87 12.36 2.25 18.20
C ASP A 87 13.79 1.96 17.68
N ASP A 88 13.91 1.53 16.42
CA ASP A 88 15.18 1.25 15.76
C ASP A 88 15.17 1.80 14.32
N PRO A 89 15.28 3.14 14.14
CA PRO A 89 15.13 3.78 12.84
C PRO A 89 16.20 3.36 11.82
N ASP A 90 17.37 2.95 12.27
CA ASP A 90 18.49 2.56 11.41
C ASP A 90 18.51 1.08 11.03
N HIS A 91 17.53 0.28 11.49
CA HIS A 91 17.51 -1.17 11.29
C HIS A 91 17.62 -1.56 9.81
N PHE A 92 16.85 -0.91 8.92
CA PHE A 92 16.90 -1.20 7.49
C PHE A 92 18.25 -0.80 6.88
N TRP A 93 18.81 0.36 7.27
CA TRP A 93 20.11 0.81 6.78
C TRP A 93 21.23 -0.15 7.19
N ARG A 94 21.28 -0.57 8.45
CA ARG A 94 22.24 -1.58 8.92
C ARG A 94 22.08 -2.91 8.20
N TRP A 95 20.83 -3.31 7.92
CA TRP A 95 20.57 -4.53 7.15
C TRP A 95 21.11 -4.42 5.72
N LEU A 96 20.95 -3.28 5.05
CA LEU A 96 21.54 -3.03 3.72
C LEU A 96 23.06 -3.17 3.75
N GLN A 97 23.72 -2.56 4.72
CA GLN A 97 25.18 -2.63 4.89
C GLN A 97 25.65 -4.06 5.15
N ALA A 98 25.00 -4.77 6.08
CA ALA A 98 25.35 -6.15 6.44
C ALA A 98 25.19 -7.14 5.27
N ASN A 99 24.30 -6.84 4.32
CA ASN A 99 24.09 -7.67 3.12
C ASN A 99 24.84 -7.16 1.86
N ASN A 100 25.70 -6.15 1.99
CA ASN A 100 26.42 -5.52 0.87
C ASN A 100 25.47 -5.01 -0.23
N LEU A 101 24.33 -4.45 0.15
CA LEU A 101 23.30 -3.92 -0.76
C LEU A 101 23.26 -2.38 -0.76
N ALA A 102 24.00 -1.74 0.12
CA ALA A 102 24.26 -0.31 0.08
C ALA A 102 25.38 -0.04 -0.96
N ALA A 103 25.18 0.91 -1.88
CA ALA A 103 26.25 1.32 -2.78
C ALA A 103 27.38 2.00 -1.99
N ALA A 104 28.63 1.87 -2.44
CA ALA A 104 29.80 2.32 -1.69
C ALA A 104 29.75 3.81 -1.33
N ASP A 105 29.19 4.64 -2.22
CA ASP A 105 29.11 6.09 -2.05
C ASP A 105 27.72 6.57 -1.56
N SER A 106 26.83 5.63 -1.16
CA SER A 106 25.48 5.97 -0.70
C SER A 106 25.42 6.13 0.81
N ASP A 107 24.55 7.02 1.24
CA ASP A 107 24.15 7.19 2.63
C ASP A 107 22.72 6.67 2.87
N GLN A 108 22.27 6.75 4.10
CA GLN A 108 20.92 6.33 4.51
C GLN A 108 19.78 7.12 3.82
N PHE A 109 20.09 8.23 3.14
CA PHE A 109 19.09 9.03 2.42
C PHE A 109 18.89 8.60 0.96
N CYS A 110 19.58 7.54 0.52
CA CYS A 110 19.40 6.93 -0.79
C CYS A 110 18.01 6.31 -0.99
N PHE A 111 17.67 6.06 -2.25
CA PHE A 111 16.48 5.33 -2.65
C PHE A 111 16.87 3.92 -3.09
N VAL A 112 16.20 2.92 -2.54
CA VAL A 112 16.53 1.51 -2.72
C VAL A 112 15.45 0.85 -3.57
N SER A 113 15.81 -0.17 -4.35
CA SER A 113 14.84 -0.96 -5.11
C SER A 113 13.78 -1.59 -4.20
N ARG A 114 12.52 -1.61 -4.66
CA ARG A 114 11.42 -2.28 -3.98
C ARG A 114 11.66 -3.77 -3.80
N GLN A 115 12.37 -4.39 -4.75
CA GLN A 115 12.76 -5.80 -4.66
C GLN A 115 13.70 -6.06 -3.47
N ILE A 116 14.68 -5.17 -3.25
CA ILE A 116 15.59 -5.26 -2.09
C ILE A 116 14.80 -5.08 -0.79
N TYR A 117 13.86 -4.14 -0.76
CA TYR A 117 13.01 -3.95 0.41
C TYR A 117 12.13 -5.16 0.70
N GLY A 118 11.60 -5.82 -0.33
CA GLY A 118 10.87 -7.09 -0.18
C GLY A 118 11.72 -8.17 0.49
N ARG A 119 13.00 -8.29 0.12
CA ARG A 119 13.96 -9.21 0.76
C ARG A 119 14.20 -8.84 2.24
N TYR A 120 14.26 -7.55 2.55
CA TYR A 120 14.37 -7.11 3.94
C TYR A 120 13.16 -7.54 4.78
N ILE A 121 11.93 -7.28 4.31
CA ILE A 121 10.70 -7.69 5.02
C ILE A 121 10.67 -9.21 5.21
N GLU A 122 11.02 -9.98 4.18
CA GLU A 122 11.10 -11.45 4.25
C GLU A 122 12.11 -11.92 5.31
N SER A 123 13.28 -11.25 5.40
CA SER A 123 14.32 -11.60 6.35
C SER A 123 13.94 -11.35 7.82
N LEU A 124 12.99 -10.44 8.07
CA LEU A 124 12.54 -10.12 9.44
C LEU A 124 11.92 -11.34 10.14
N LEU A 125 11.22 -12.20 9.41
CA LEU A 125 10.62 -13.40 9.96
C LEU A 125 11.66 -14.46 10.33
N GLN A 126 12.73 -14.58 9.53
CA GLN A 126 13.76 -15.59 9.74
C GLN A 126 14.44 -15.46 11.11
N GLY A 127 14.66 -14.23 11.59
CA GLY A 127 15.21 -13.98 12.93
C GLY A 127 14.29 -14.34 14.09
N LEU A 128 12.99 -14.52 13.83
CA LEU A 128 11.97 -14.78 14.86
C LEU A 128 11.70 -16.27 15.10
N TYR A 129 12.03 -17.15 14.13
CA TYR A 129 11.84 -18.61 14.24
C TYR A 129 12.69 -19.27 15.33
N HIS A 130 13.73 -18.61 15.83
CA HIS A 130 14.70 -19.21 16.75
C HIS A 130 14.53 -18.82 18.24
N GLY A 131 13.42 -18.16 18.59
CA GLY A 131 13.13 -17.76 19.97
C GLY A 131 12.48 -18.88 20.80
N LYS A 132 12.95 -19.12 22.04
CA LYS A 132 12.58 -20.28 22.89
C LYS A 132 11.09 -20.34 23.32
N ASN A 133 10.26 -19.32 23.14
CA ASN A 133 8.86 -19.28 23.62
C ASN A 133 7.89 -18.63 22.62
N ARG A 134 8.17 -18.69 21.31
CA ARG A 134 7.40 -17.98 20.30
C ARG A 134 7.03 -18.96 19.18
N GLU A 135 5.76 -19.25 19.06
CA GLU A 135 5.27 -20.12 18.01
C GLU A 135 4.70 -19.25 16.87
N LEU A 136 5.47 -19.11 15.80
CA LEU A 136 4.98 -18.59 14.52
C LEU A 136 4.71 -19.77 13.60
N CYS A 137 3.44 -19.92 13.23
CA CYS A 137 3.00 -20.85 12.18
C CYS A 137 2.70 -20.05 10.91
N ILE A 138 3.24 -20.47 9.78
CA ILE A 138 2.91 -19.91 8.48
C ILE A 138 2.07 -20.94 7.74
N VAL A 139 0.86 -20.51 7.35
CA VAL A 139 -0.08 -21.32 6.57
C VAL A 139 -0.17 -20.74 5.17
N GLN A 140 0.28 -21.53 4.19
CA GLN A 140 0.18 -21.16 2.78
C GLN A 140 -1.19 -21.60 2.23
N ASP A 141 -2.19 -20.77 2.47
CA ASP A 141 -3.54 -20.95 1.92
C ASP A 141 -4.27 -19.59 1.89
N GLU A 142 -5.45 -19.57 1.32
CA GLU A 142 -6.31 -18.39 1.29
C GLU A 142 -7.39 -18.46 2.35
N CYS A 143 -7.41 -17.47 3.26
CA CYS A 143 -8.54 -17.29 4.16
C CYS A 143 -9.75 -16.79 3.38
N ILE A 144 -10.84 -17.56 3.41
CA ILE A 144 -12.07 -17.25 2.66
C ILE A 144 -13.18 -16.68 3.51
N ALA A 145 -13.13 -16.86 4.82
CA ALA A 145 -14.11 -16.30 5.75
C ALA A 145 -13.53 -16.18 7.16
N VAL A 146 -14.11 -15.26 7.94
CA VAL A 146 -13.92 -15.18 9.38
C VAL A 146 -15.31 -15.19 10.03
N ALA A 147 -15.48 -16.02 11.05
CA ALA A 147 -16.73 -16.11 11.80
C ALA A 147 -16.47 -15.91 13.29
N PRO A 148 -17.38 -15.24 14.04
CA PRO A 148 -17.27 -15.13 15.49
C PRO A 148 -17.42 -16.51 16.14
N ALA A 149 -16.76 -16.69 17.28
CA ALA A 149 -16.85 -17.87 18.13
C ALA A 149 -17.00 -17.43 19.61
N PRO A 150 -17.49 -18.28 20.53
CA PRO A 150 -17.71 -17.90 21.93
C PRO A 150 -16.48 -17.31 22.63
N SER A 151 -15.29 -17.84 22.34
CA SER A 151 -14.01 -17.40 22.92
C SER A 151 -13.09 -16.65 21.94
N GLY A 152 -13.61 -16.18 20.77
CA GLY A 152 -12.77 -15.50 19.80
C GLY A 152 -13.38 -15.45 18.41
N ALA A 153 -12.61 -15.85 17.40
CA ALA A 153 -13.04 -15.96 16.00
C ALA A 153 -12.40 -17.19 15.32
N ILE A 154 -12.99 -17.63 14.23
CA ILE A 154 -12.51 -18.76 13.43
C ILE A 154 -12.19 -18.27 12.03
N ALA A 155 -10.94 -18.39 11.60
CA ALA A 155 -10.54 -18.19 10.22
C ALA A 155 -10.79 -19.50 9.44
N ARG A 156 -11.50 -19.41 8.31
CA ARG A 156 -11.78 -20.54 7.41
C ARG A 156 -10.90 -20.44 6.19
N LEU A 157 -10.24 -21.52 5.84
CA LEU A 157 -9.32 -21.60 4.72
C LEU A 157 -10.00 -22.21 3.47
N ARG A 158 -9.38 -22.02 2.33
CA ARG A 158 -9.87 -22.53 1.05
C ARG A 158 -9.85 -24.06 0.99
N ASP A 159 -8.88 -24.71 1.65
CA ASP A 159 -8.77 -26.17 1.74
C ASP A 159 -9.84 -26.80 2.65
N GLY A 160 -10.71 -25.99 3.28
CA GLY A 160 -11.75 -26.39 4.21
C GLY A 160 -11.32 -26.46 5.67
N SER A 161 -10.07 -26.22 5.99
CA SER A 161 -9.59 -26.19 7.37
C SER A 161 -10.06 -24.94 8.12
N HIS A 162 -10.02 -25.01 9.45
CA HIS A 162 -10.50 -23.96 10.35
C HIS A 162 -9.43 -23.68 11.41
N ILE A 163 -9.10 -22.42 11.60
CA ILE A 163 -8.12 -21.99 12.61
C ILE A 163 -8.83 -21.12 13.65
N PRO A 164 -9.10 -21.67 14.86
CA PRO A 164 -9.65 -20.87 15.96
C PRO A 164 -8.58 -19.96 16.55
N ALA A 165 -8.96 -18.75 16.91
CA ALA A 165 -8.09 -17.75 17.54
C ALA A 165 -8.88 -16.83 18.47
N GLN A 166 -8.24 -16.25 19.47
CA GLN A 166 -8.84 -15.18 20.27
C GLN A 166 -9.01 -13.90 19.46
N ILE A 167 -8.05 -13.63 18.55
CA ILE A 167 -8.04 -12.42 17.74
C ILE A 167 -7.67 -12.78 16.29
N VAL A 168 -8.39 -12.17 15.35
CA VAL A 168 -8.06 -12.22 13.92
C VAL A 168 -7.77 -10.81 13.42
N VAL A 169 -6.65 -10.61 12.74
CA VAL A 169 -6.28 -9.33 12.14
C VAL A 169 -6.20 -9.45 10.63
N LEU A 170 -6.96 -8.63 9.92
CA LEU A 170 -6.91 -8.55 8.47
C LEU A 170 -5.75 -7.64 8.04
N ALA A 171 -4.83 -8.17 7.27
CA ALA A 171 -3.69 -7.49 6.66
C ALA A 171 -3.62 -7.75 5.15
N THR A 172 -4.78 -7.92 4.49
CA THR A 172 -4.87 -8.34 3.09
C THR A 172 -4.44 -7.28 2.08
N GLY A 173 -4.11 -6.07 2.55
CA GLY A 173 -3.56 -5.02 1.72
C GLY A 173 -4.57 -4.40 0.75
N ASN A 174 -4.05 -3.93 -0.39
CA ASN A 174 -4.88 -3.35 -1.44
C ASN A 174 -5.41 -4.44 -2.38
N GLU A 175 -6.65 -4.28 -2.81
CA GLU A 175 -7.20 -5.08 -3.89
C GLU A 175 -6.82 -4.45 -5.24
N THR A 176 -6.24 -5.25 -6.14
CA THR A 176 -5.96 -4.80 -7.51
C THR A 176 -7.26 -4.74 -8.30
N CYS A 177 -7.39 -3.74 -9.14
CA CYS A 177 -8.50 -3.64 -10.07
C CYS A 177 -8.44 -4.83 -11.04
N GLN A 178 -9.38 -5.75 -10.95
CA GLN A 178 -9.57 -6.77 -11.98
C GLN A 178 -10.38 -6.15 -13.13
N THR A 179 -9.78 -5.21 -13.84
CA THR A 179 -10.39 -4.72 -15.05
C THR A 179 -10.32 -5.80 -16.12
N HIS A 180 -11.45 -6.21 -16.60
CA HIS A 180 -11.76 -6.91 -17.86
C HIS A 180 -10.59 -7.60 -18.61
N MET A 181 -9.76 -8.35 -17.89
CA MET A 181 -8.47 -8.91 -18.32
C MET A 181 -8.58 -10.15 -19.22
N SER A 182 -9.67 -10.33 -19.91
CA SER A 182 -9.82 -11.46 -20.84
C SER A 182 -9.24 -11.24 -22.24
N ASN A 183 -8.53 -10.11 -22.48
CA ASN A 183 -8.07 -9.77 -23.83
C ASN A 183 -6.66 -9.16 -23.79
N ASN A 184 -5.84 -9.47 -24.80
CA ASN A 184 -4.50 -8.94 -25.04
C ASN A 184 -4.41 -7.41 -25.16
N LEU A 185 -5.49 -6.67 -25.02
CA LEU A 185 -5.53 -5.21 -25.13
C LEU A 185 -5.19 -4.50 -23.81
N TYR A 186 -5.58 -5.08 -22.67
CA TYR A 186 -5.33 -4.50 -21.34
C TYR A 186 -4.15 -5.20 -20.67
N ALA A 187 -3.25 -4.42 -20.07
CA ALA A 187 -2.16 -4.94 -19.25
C ALA A 187 -2.38 -4.55 -17.78
N ASN A 188 -2.05 -5.48 -16.90
CA ASN A 188 -2.04 -5.24 -15.47
C ASN A 188 -0.74 -4.52 -15.08
N PRO A 189 -0.78 -3.33 -14.46
CA PRO A 189 0.43 -2.60 -14.08
C PRO A 189 1.23 -3.29 -12.96
N TRP A 190 0.66 -4.28 -12.31
CA TRP A 190 1.27 -5.04 -11.22
C TRP A 190 1.91 -6.37 -11.68
N GLU A 191 1.69 -6.74 -12.91
CA GLU A 191 2.34 -7.87 -13.58
C GLU A 191 3.52 -7.35 -14.40
N THR A 192 4.62 -8.08 -14.37
CA THR A 192 5.77 -7.72 -15.23
C THR A 192 5.32 -7.86 -16.69
N PRO A 193 5.44 -6.79 -17.50
CA PRO A 193 5.09 -6.88 -18.91
C PRO A 193 5.92 -7.97 -19.54
N THR A 194 5.28 -9.03 -20.00
CA THR A 194 6.00 -10.02 -20.82
C THR A 194 6.36 -9.36 -22.14
N ARG A 195 7.63 -9.41 -22.53
CA ARG A 195 8.15 -8.75 -23.76
C ARG A 195 7.39 -9.16 -25.03
N THR A 196 6.65 -10.26 -24.97
CA THR A 196 5.87 -10.81 -26.08
C THR A 196 4.47 -10.24 -26.23
N GLU A 197 3.96 -9.55 -25.19
CA GLU A 197 2.55 -9.11 -25.18
C GLU A 197 2.36 -7.67 -25.66
N ILE A 198 3.40 -6.85 -25.62
CA ILE A 198 3.34 -5.46 -26.07
C ILE A 198 4.18 -5.31 -27.35
N PRO A 199 3.58 -4.91 -28.47
CA PRO A 199 4.34 -4.63 -29.69
C PRO A 199 5.43 -3.60 -29.42
N LYS A 200 6.66 -3.88 -29.84
CA LYS A 200 7.84 -3.06 -29.52
C LYS A 200 7.66 -1.60 -29.93
N ASP A 201 6.99 -1.37 -31.06
CA ASP A 201 6.76 -0.05 -31.64
C ASP A 201 5.30 0.40 -31.48
N GLY A 202 4.46 -0.40 -30.79
CA GLY A 202 3.04 -0.12 -30.62
C GLY A 202 2.80 1.06 -29.66
N HIS A 203 1.77 1.85 -29.93
CA HIS A 203 1.37 2.92 -29.01
C HIS A 203 0.79 2.34 -27.72
N VAL A 204 1.34 2.73 -26.58
CA VAL A 204 0.84 2.34 -25.25
C VAL A 204 0.10 3.53 -24.62
N LEU A 205 -1.16 3.30 -24.25
CA LEU A 205 -1.93 4.24 -23.45
C LEU A 205 -1.95 3.84 -21.99
N ILE A 206 -1.58 4.75 -21.10
CA ILE A 206 -1.64 4.57 -19.65
C ILE A 206 -2.74 5.45 -19.08
N LEU A 207 -3.72 4.86 -18.40
CA LEU A 207 -4.77 5.56 -17.70
C LEU A 207 -4.31 5.91 -16.28
N GLY A 208 -3.99 7.17 -16.04
CA GLY A 208 -3.40 7.65 -14.79
C GLY A 208 -2.04 8.30 -15.01
N THR A 209 -1.57 9.07 -14.02
CA THR A 209 -0.27 9.77 -14.05
C THR A 209 0.41 9.74 -12.66
N GLY A 210 0.10 8.74 -11.84
CA GLY A 210 0.69 8.54 -10.50
C GLY A 210 2.01 7.77 -10.54
N LEU A 211 2.49 7.35 -9.35
CA LEU A 211 3.72 6.57 -9.23
C LEU A 211 3.66 5.22 -9.97
N THR A 212 2.50 4.56 -9.99
CA THR A 212 2.31 3.32 -10.78
C THR A 212 2.57 3.55 -12.27
N THR A 213 2.14 4.70 -12.80
CA THR A 213 2.45 5.10 -14.19
C THR A 213 3.96 5.28 -14.38
N VAL A 214 4.62 5.94 -13.43
CA VAL A 214 6.06 6.17 -13.45
C VAL A 214 6.82 4.84 -13.48
N ASP A 215 6.47 3.90 -12.60
CA ASP A 215 7.07 2.57 -12.55
C ASP A 215 6.83 1.82 -13.86
N TYR A 216 5.62 1.84 -14.40
CA TYR A 216 5.29 1.13 -15.63
C TYR A 216 6.02 1.69 -16.86
N VAL A 217 6.17 3.02 -16.95
CA VAL A 217 6.98 3.67 -18.01
C VAL A 217 8.43 3.22 -17.91
N GLN A 218 9.01 3.13 -16.71
CA GLN A 218 10.37 2.61 -16.53
C GLN A 218 10.47 1.18 -17.04
N SER A 219 9.55 0.29 -16.66
CA SER A 219 9.54 -1.10 -17.12
C SER A 219 9.43 -1.21 -18.64
N LEU A 220 8.60 -0.41 -19.30
CA LEU A 220 8.48 -0.40 -20.76
C LEU A 220 9.80 -0.01 -21.42
N LEU A 221 10.40 1.08 -20.99
CA LEU A 221 11.61 1.64 -21.62
C LEU A 221 12.83 0.77 -21.34
N HIS A 222 13.02 0.27 -20.12
CA HIS A 222 14.08 -0.70 -19.80
C HIS A 222 13.85 -2.03 -20.52
N GLY A 223 12.60 -2.42 -20.77
CA GLY A 223 12.22 -3.55 -21.59
C GLY A 223 12.50 -3.38 -23.08
N GLY A 224 12.94 -2.19 -23.51
CA GLY A 224 13.30 -1.88 -24.90
C GLY A 224 12.12 -1.49 -25.78
N HIS A 225 11.03 -0.99 -25.19
CA HIS A 225 9.91 -0.42 -25.93
C HIS A 225 10.34 0.86 -26.65
N GLN A 226 10.01 0.98 -27.94
CA GLN A 226 10.41 2.08 -28.83
C GLN A 226 9.22 2.94 -29.29
N GLY A 227 8.00 2.41 -29.15
CA GLY A 227 6.79 3.08 -29.56
C GLY A 227 6.41 4.26 -28.64
N PRO A 228 5.45 5.10 -29.08
CA PRO A 228 4.96 6.21 -28.27
C PRO A 228 4.22 5.69 -27.03
N ILE A 229 4.40 6.41 -25.92
CA ILE A 229 3.70 6.19 -24.67
C ILE A 229 2.89 7.43 -24.35
N THR A 230 1.59 7.29 -24.13
CA THR A 230 0.74 8.38 -23.68
C THR A 230 0.12 8.06 -22.32
N ALA A 231 0.35 8.92 -21.32
CA ALA A 231 -0.32 8.81 -20.04
C ALA A 231 -1.38 9.91 -19.91
N ILE A 232 -2.62 9.54 -19.62
CA ILE A 232 -3.74 10.47 -19.52
C ILE A 232 -4.37 10.44 -18.13
N SER A 233 -4.58 11.62 -17.57
CA SER A 233 -5.38 11.79 -16.35
C SER A 233 -6.16 13.09 -16.36
N ARG A 234 -7.16 13.23 -15.49
CA ARG A 234 -8.00 14.43 -15.43
C ARG A 234 -7.22 15.74 -15.24
N ARG A 235 -6.02 15.69 -14.67
CA ARG A 235 -5.19 16.87 -14.37
C ARG A 235 -3.83 16.85 -15.04
N GLY A 236 -3.36 15.73 -15.59
CA GLY A 236 -2.04 15.59 -16.19
C GLY A 236 -0.89 15.88 -15.24
N LEU A 237 -1.06 15.59 -13.94
CA LEU A 237 -0.06 15.87 -12.93
C LEU A 237 0.78 14.61 -12.66
N LEU A 238 2.10 14.77 -12.73
CA LEU A 238 3.07 13.75 -12.29
C LEU A 238 3.49 14.00 -10.83
N PRO A 239 3.87 12.95 -10.08
CA PRO A 239 4.52 13.09 -8.79
C PRO A 239 5.74 14.02 -8.87
N LYS A 240 5.94 14.85 -7.86
CA LYS A 240 7.10 15.74 -7.80
C LYS A 240 8.34 14.96 -7.34
N PRO A 241 9.55 15.37 -7.72
CA PRO A 241 10.77 14.73 -7.23
C PRO A 241 11.06 15.07 -5.78
N HIS A 242 11.73 14.15 -5.09
CA HIS A 242 12.39 14.46 -3.83
C HIS A 242 13.54 15.45 -4.06
N ARG A 243 13.79 16.29 -3.04
CA ARG A 243 14.99 17.13 -2.91
C ARG A 243 15.45 17.09 -1.46
N PRO A 244 16.73 17.33 -1.18
CA PRO A 244 17.19 17.54 0.18
C PRO A 244 16.50 18.77 0.77
N VAL A 245 15.73 18.58 1.84
CA VAL A 245 15.10 19.65 2.61
C VAL A 245 15.08 19.26 4.08
N VAL A 246 15.14 20.26 4.95
CA VAL A 246 14.86 20.10 6.38
C VAL A 246 13.36 20.34 6.58
N ALA A 247 12.71 19.51 7.39
CA ALA A 247 11.32 19.69 7.72
C ALA A 247 11.08 21.06 8.37
N PHE A 248 10.10 21.82 7.89
CA PHE A 248 9.72 23.08 8.47
C PHE A 248 9.10 22.84 9.85
N PRO A 249 9.56 23.55 10.90
CA PRO A 249 9.01 23.35 12.23
C PRO A 249 7.55 23.82 12.24
N ILE A 250 6.64 22.92 12.57
CA ILE A 250 5.21 23.18 12.71
C ILE A 250 4.80 22.72 14.10
N ASP A 251 4.34 23.66 14.92
CA ASP A 251 3.79 23.31 16.22
C ASP A 251 2.32 22.85 16.07
N ARG A 252 1.95 21.85 16.87
CA ARG A 252 0.59 21.28 16.84
C ARG A 252 -0.50 22.35 17.05
N VAL A 253 -0.23 23.37 17.87
CA VAL A 253 -1.17 24.46 18.17
C VAL A 253 -1.47 25.36 16.96
N ASP A 254 -0.56 25.42 15.98
CA ASP A 254 -0.71 26.23 14.77
C ASP A 254 -1.48 25.53 13.67
N ILE A 255 -1.74 24.22 13.83
CA ILE A 255 -2.44 23.42 12.84
C ILE A 255 -3.96 23.64 13.00
N PRO A 256 -4.66 24.06 11.92
CA PRO A 256 -6.08 24.33 11.97
C PRO A 256 -6.90 23.01 11.93
N PHE A 257 -6.85 22.24 13.02
CA PHE A 257 -7.64 21.02 13.16
C PHE A 257 -9.13 21.32 13.06
N GLY A 258 -9.87 20.44 12.39
CA GLY A 258 -11.33 20.56 12.24
C GLY A 258 -11.78 21.63 11.25
N SER A 259 -10.86 22.37 10.63
CA SER A 259 -11.20 23.44 9.68
C SER A 259 -11.73 22.91 8.33
N GLU A 260 -12.36 23.79 7.58
CA GLU A 260 -12.76 23.50 6.20
C GLU A 260 -11.56 23.36 5.26
N ILE A 261 -11.69 22.55 4.22
CA ILE A 261 -10.58 22.26 3.28
C ILE A 261 -9.99 23.51 2.63
N ALA A 262 -10.82 24.54 2.37
CA ALA A 262 -10.35 25.78 1.80
C ALA A 262 -9.39 26.53 2.76
N GLU A 263 -9.71 26.56 4.04
CA GLU A 263 -8.90 27.17 5.08
C GLU A 263 -7.58 26.41 5.26
N LEU A 264 -7.64 25.07 5.31
CA LEU A 264 -6.47 24.21 5.38
C LEU A 264 -5.52 24.41 4.19
N VAL A 265 -6.05 24.51 2.98
CA VAL A 265 -5.25 24.80 1.77
C VAL A 265 -4.65 26.20 1.83
N CYS A 266 -5.39 27.20 2.32
CA CYS A 266 -4.88 28.55 2.52
C CYS A 266 -3.74 28.57 3.53
N TRP A 267 -3.92 27.90 4.67
CA TRP A 267 -2.91 27.75 5.72
C TRP A 267 -1.64 27.07 5.19
N LEU A 268 -1.75 25.94 4.49
CA LEU A 268 -0.59 25.24 3.90
C LEU A 268 0.18 26.13 2.92
N ARG A 269 -0.53 26.92 2.10
CA ARG A 269 0.12 27.87 1.17
C ARG A 269 0.84 29.01 1.91
N LYS A 270 0.29 29.46 3.03
CA LYS A 270 0.93 30.47 3.88
C LYS A 270 2.22 29.90 4.48
N MET A 271 2.17 28.66 5.00
CA MET A 271 3.36 27.97 5.52
C MET A 271 4.42 27.75 4.43
N ALA A 272 4.03 27.35 3.22
CA ALA A 272 4.96 27.18 2.10
C ALA A 272 5.68 28.50 1.75
N ARG A 273 4.96 29.62 1.70
CA ARG A 273 5.57 30.96 1.48
C ARG A 273 6.53 31.35 2.62
N ALA A 274 6.16 31.05 3.86
CA ALA A 274 7.04 31.30 5.00
C ALA A 274 8.32 30.47 4.93
N ALA A 275 8.21 29.20 4.53
CA ALA A 275 9.38 28.35 4.32
C ALA A 275 10.27 28.86 3.17
N GLU A 276 9.69 29.33 2.06
CA GLU A 276 10.42 29.93 0.93
C GLU A 276 11.20 31.18 1.37
N GLN A 277 10.60 32.04 2.20
CA GLN A 277 11.27 33.23 2.76
C GLN A 277 12.47 32.90 3.66
N GLN A 278 12.49 31.69 4.22
CA GLN A 278 13.59 31.17 5.05
C GLN A 278 14.59 30.30 4.24
N GLY A 279 14.53 30.32 2.91
CA GLY A 279 15.43 29.58 2.03
C GLY A 279 15.07 28.10 1.84
N GLY A 280 13.90 27.66 2.35
CA GLY A 280 13.33 26.34 2.10
C GLY A 280 12.45 26.29 0.86
N ASP A 281 11.68 25.22 0.72
CA ASP A 281 10.62 25.13 -0.29
C ASP A 281 9.37 24.44 0.30
N TRP A 282 8.32 24.33 -0.48
CA TRP A 282 7.07 23.68 -0.08
C TRP A 282 7.25 22.24 0.46
N ARG A 283 8.36 21.55 0.07
CA ARG A 283 8.65 20.18 0.54
C ARG A 283 8.89 20.14 2.03
N SER A 284 9.59 21.15 2.57
CA SER A 284 9.83 21.26 4.00
C SER A 284 8.54 21.33 4.81
N VAL A 285 7.51 22.04 4.28
CA VAL A 285 6.19 22.12 4.94
C VAL A 285 5.43 20.80 4.84
N VAL A 286 5.46 20.13 3.69
CA VAL A 286 4.83 18.80 3.53
C VAL A 286 5.50 17.77 4.45
N ASP A 287 6.81 17.86 4.64
CA ASP A 287 7.54 16.97 5.55
C ASP A 287 7.28 17.36 7.03
N GLY A 288 7.14 18.66 7.35
CA GLY A 288 6.81 19.15 8.68
C GLY A 288 5.41 18.78 9.17
N ILE A 289 4.40 18.75 8.28
CA ILE A 289 3.03 18.38 8.66
C ILE A 289 2.82 16.86 8.76
N ARG A 290 3.75 16.08 8.22
CA ARG A 290 3.62 14.61 8.16
C ARG A 290 3.27 13.94 9.48
N PRO A 291 3.88 14.29 10.64
CA PRO A 291 3.54 13.69 11.94
C PRO A 291 2.07 13.87 12.33
N PHE A 292 1.43 14.92 11.82
CA PHE A 292 0.07 15.31 12.18
C PHE A 292 -0.98 14.90 11.12
N THR A 293 -0.58 14.26 10.01
CA THR A 293 -1.49 14.00 8.87
C THR A 293 -2.68 13.12 9.27
N GLN A 294 -2.48 12.10 10.11
CA GLN A 294 -3.56 11.23 10.55
C GLN A 294 -4.52 11.97 11.51
N GLU A 295 -3.98 12.72 12.47
CA GLU A 295 -4.77 13.51 13.41
C GLU A 295 -5.58 14.58 12.67
N LEU A 296 -4.94 15.25 11.71
CA LEU A 296 -5.60 16.24 10.87
C LEU A 296 -6.75 15.62 10.08
N TRP A 297 -6.54 14.45 9.47
CA TRP A 297 -7.59 13.71 8.79
C TRP A 297 -8.75 13.36 9.72
N GLN A 298 -8.45 12.85 10.92
CA GLN A 298 -9.45 12.45 11.90
C GLN A 298 -10.25 13.64 12.45
N SER A 299 -9.66 14.83 12.54
CA SER A 299 -10.34 16.05 12.96
C SER A 299 -11.34 16.58 11.93
N LEU A 300 -11.23 16.20 10.65
CA LEU A 300 -12.11 16.67 9.59
C LEU A 300 -13.48 16.01 9.67
N THR A 301 -14.53 16.79 9.40
CA THR A 301 -15.88 16.25 9.20
C THR A 301 -15.93 15.33 7.97
N ILE A 302 -16.90 14.42 7.91
CA ILE A 302 -17.13 13.56 6.73
C ILE A 302 -17.31 14.39 5.45
N THR A 303 -17.99 15.53 5.55
CA THR A 303 -18.18 16.45 4.42
C THR A 303 -16.86 17.06 3.95
N ALA A 304 -16.00 17.49 4.89
CA ALA A 304 -14.67 18.02 4.57
C ALA A 304 -13.77 16.93 3.95
N ARG A 305 -13.78 15.69 4.50
CA ARG A 305 -13.06 14.55 3.90
C ARG A 305 -13.54 14.28 2.46
N ARG A 306 -14.85 14.27 2.18
CA ARG A 306 -15.39 14.12 0.81
C ARG A 306 -14.93 15.24 -0.12
N ARG A 307 -14.92 16.49 0.34
CA ARG A 307 -14.41 17.63 -0.43
C ARG A 307 -12.92 17.48 -0.73
N PHE A 308 -12.12 17.07 0.26
CA PHE A 308 -10.70 16.79 0.08
C PHE A 308 -10.49 15.72 -1.01
N LEU A 309 -11.13 14.55 -0.89
CA LEU A 309 -11.01 13.45 -1.84
C LEU A 309 -11.36 13.88 -3.26
N ARG A 310 -12.38 14.73 -3.41
CA ARG A 310 -12.86 15.19 -4.72
C ARG A 310 -11.98 16.27 -5.35
N HIS A 311 -11.48 17.22 -4.56
CA HIS A 311 -10.89 18.44 -5.07
C HIS A 311 -9.40 18.63 -4.78
N ALA A 312 -8.93 18.21 -3.61
CA ALA A 312 -7.58 18.47 -3.12
C ALA A 312 -6.65 17.24 -3.21
N ARG A 313 -7.18 16.01 -3.12
CA ARG A 313 -6.40 14.78 -3.05
C ARG A 313 -5.29 14.70 -4.12
N THR A 314 -5.61 14.91 -5.39
CA THR A 314 -4.63 14.81 -6.49
C THR A 314 -3.46 15.79 -6.31
N TRP A 315 -3.74 17.00 -5.80
CA TRP A 315 -2.70 17.98 -5.49
C TRP A 315 -1.85 17.54 -4.30
N TRP A 316 -2.49 17.03 -3.26
CA TRP A 316 -1.80 16.46 -2.11
C TRP A 316 -0.91 15.30 -2.55
N ASP A 317 -1.45 14.32 -3.25
CA ASP A 317 -0.76 13.10 -3.65
C ASP A 317 0.54 13.40 -4.42
N VAL A 318 0.52 14.32 -5.40
CA VAL A 318 1.73 14.63 -6.21
C VAL A 318 2.82 15.37 -5.42
N HIS A 319 2.46 16.08 -4.35
CA HIS A 319 3.43 16.75 -3.48
C HIS A 319 3.93 15.86 -2.35
N ARG A 320 3.09 14.94 -1.91
CA ARG A 320 3.36 14.05 -0.78
C ARG A 320 4.06 12.75 -1.20
N HIS A 321 3.54 12.10 -2.22
CA HIS A 321 4.08 10.84 -2.75
C HIS A 321 5.05 11.15 -3.91
N ARG A 322 6.26 11.57 -3.52
CA ARG A 322 7.30 12.04 -4.44
C ARG A 322 8.07 10.86 -5.05
N MET A 323 8.65 11.06 -6.23
CA MET A 323 9.54 10.09 -6.86
C MET A 323 11.01 10.38 -6.51
N ALA A 324 11.87 9.36 -6.65
CA ALA A 324 13.31 9.52 -6.49
C ALA A 324 13.87 10.47 -7.58
N PRO A 325 14.94 11.24 -7.30
CA PRO A 325 15.51 12.18 -8.27
C PRO A 325 15.98 11.49 -9.57
N GLU A 326 16.51 10.28 -9.47
CA GLU A 326 16.97 9.46 -10.61
C GLU A 326 15.80 9.09 -11.51
N VAL A 327 14.67 8.74 -10.91
CA VAL A 327 13.43 8.42 -11.63
C VAL A 327 12.87 9.66 -12.31
N GLU A 328 12.93 10.83 -11.68
CA GLU A 328 12.51 12.09 -12.28
C GLU A 328 13.33 12.42 -13.53
N GLN A 329 14.65 12.28 -13.47
CA GLN A 329 15.54 12.50 -14.61
C GLN A 329 15.20 11.55 -15.77
N PHE A 330 14.95 10.27 -15.48
CA PHE A 330 14.58 9.28 -16.47
C PHE A 330 13.25 9.63 -17.15
N ILE A 331 12.23 9.98 -16.41
CA ILE A 331 10.92 10.41 -16.94
C ILE A 331 11.02 11.71 -17.72
N ALA A 332 11.80 12.69 -17.24
CA ALA A 332 12.06 13.95 -17.96
C ALA A 332 12.73 13.71 -19.30
N HIS A 333 13.69 12.76 -19.38
CA HIS A 333 14.33 12.37 -20.63
C HIS A 333 13.32 11.75 -21.61
N ALA A 334 12.47 10.82 -21.15
CA ALA A 334 11.43 10.21 -21.98
C ALA A 334 10.42 11.25 -22.52
N MET A 335 10.11 12.29 -21.72
CA MET A 335 9.25 13.38 -22.17
C MET A 335 9.95 14.31 -23.18
N SER A 336 11.22 14.65 -22.95
CA SER A 336 11.98 15.54 -23.82
C SER A 336 12.31 14.90 -25.19
N SER A 337 12.49 13.57 -25.23
CA SER A 337 12.64 12.82 -26.49
C SER A 337 11.32 12.66 -27.26
N GLY A 338 10.18 13.02 -26.66
CA GLY A 338 8.85 12.86 -27.26
C GLY A 338 8.27 11.45 -27.16
N GLN A 339 8.99 10.49 -26.56
CA GLN A 339 8.51 9.11 -26.40
C GLN A 339 7.40 9.00 -25.35
N LEU A 340 7.44 9.82 -24.28
CA LEU A 340 6.37 9.91 -23.28
C LEU A 340 5.61 11.23 -23.40
N LYS A 341 4.29 11.15 -23.60
CA LYS A 341 3.38 12.31 -23.60
C LYS A 341 2.43 12.24 -22.41
N ILE A 342 2.32 13.32 -21.66
CA ILE A 342 1.34 13.47 -20.57
C ILE A 342 0.19 14.33 -21.02
N ILE A 343 -1.04 13.81 -20.93
CA ILE A 343 -2.26 14.51 -21.33
C ILE A 343 -3.13 14.80 -20.10
N SER A 344 -3.54 16.06 -19.99
CA SER A 344 -4.62 16.44 -19.09
C SER A 344 -5.95 16.34 -19.84
N GLY A 345 -6.80 15.36 -19.47
CA GLY A 345 -8.04 15.12 -20.19
C GLY A 345 -8.93 14.08 -19.52
N LYS A 346 -10.14 13.93 -20.03
CA LYS A 346 -11.10 12.93 -19.59
C LYS A 346 -11.37 11.96 -20.72
N VAL A 347 -11.03 10.68 -20.54
CA VAL A 347 -11.44 9.61 -21.44
C VAL A 347 -12.97 9.49 -21.39
N GLN A 348 -13.58 9.43 -22.56
CA GLN A 348 -15.02 9.33 -22.75
C GLN A 348 -15.45 7.91 -23.16
N SER A 349 -14.74 7.33 -24.13
CA SER A 349 -14.96 5.95 -24.57
C SER A 349 -13.66 5.28 -24.97
N ILE A 350 -13.65 3.95 -24.89
CA ILE A 350 -12.62 3.06 -25.40
C ILE A 350 -13.34 1.99 -26.24
N GLU A 351 -13.12 2.06 -27.54
CA GLU A 351 -13.72 1.14 -28.52
C GLU A 351 -12.66 0.19 -29.03
N ARG A 352 -12.96 -1.11 -29.06
CA ARG A 352 -12.04 -2.13 -29.52
C ARG A 352 -12.11 -2.27 -31.04
N ASN A 353 -10.94 -2.31 -31.65
CA ASN A 353 -10.75 -2.69 -33.05
C ASN A 353 -9.83 -3.93 -33.06
N ASP A 354 -9.68 -4.60 -34.21
CA ASP A 354 -8.82 -5.77 -34.36
C ASP A 354 -7.38 -5.51 -33.88
N GLY A 355 -7.05 -6.00 -32.66
CA GLY A 355 -5.73 -5.87 -32.04
C GLY A 355 -5.36 -4.50 -31.46
N THR A 356 -6.21 -3.46 -31.62
CA THR A 356 -6.00 -2.11 -31.10
C THR A 356 -7.25 -1.59 -30.40
N ALA A 357 -7.15 -0.41 -29.80
CA ALA A 357 -8.30 0.34 -29.30
C ALA A 357 -8.28 1.77 -29.84
N ARG A 358 -9.47 2.28 -30.17
CA ARG A 358 -9.71 3.68 -30.39
C ARG A 358 -10.17 4.34 -29.10
N ILE A 359 -9.44 5.34 -28.66
CA ILE A 359 -9.71 6.07 -27.42
C ILE A 359 -10.21 7.47 -27.78
N THR A 360 -11.39 7.79 -27.27
CA THR A 360 -11.99 9.11 -27.40
C THR A 360 -11.83 9.84 -26.08
N PHE A 361 -11.24 11.02 -26.09
CA PHE A 361 -11.02 11.82 -24.89
C PHE A 361 -11.22 13.32 -25.16
N ARG A 362 -11.53 14.05 -24.10
CA ARG A 362 -11.64 15.49 -24.13
C ARG A 362 -10.50 16.12 -23.34
N PRO A 363 -9.60 16.86 -24.00
CA PRO A 363 -8.55 17.61 -23.30
C PRO A 363 -9.16 18.63 -22.31
N ARG A 364 -8.45 18.85 -21.24
CA ARG A 364 -8.89 19.79 -20.21
C ARG A 364 -8.86 21.23 -20.75
N GLY A 365 -9.96 21.95 -20.55
CA GLY A 365 -10.12 23.33 -21.05
C GLY A 365 -10.54 23.40 -22.51
N CYS A 366 -10.69 22.27 -23.21
CA CYS A 366 -11.19 22.24 -24.59
C CYS A 366 -12.63 21.72 -24.62
N SER A 367 -13.42 22.24 -25.55
CA SER A 367 -14.76 21.72 -25.92
C SER A 367 -14.65 20.57 -26.91
N ALA A 368 -13.65 20.61 -27.78
CA ALA A 368 -13.39 19.58 -28.78
C ALA A 368 -12.97 18.24 -28.17
N VAL A 369 -13.39 17.20 -28.84
CA VAL A 369 -13.03 15.81 -28.51
C VAL A 369 -11.93 15.35 -29.46
N GLU A 370 -10.94 14.67 -28.95
CA GLU A 370 -9.84 14.09 -29.72
C GLU A 370 -9.91 12.56 -29.66
N THR A 371 -9.31 11.91 -30.65
CA THR A 371 -9.17 10.46 -30.71
C THR A 371 -7.72 10.05 -30.87
N MET A 372 -7.36 8.89 -30.31
CA MET A 372 -6.08 8.24 -30.55
C MET A 372 -6.30 6.73 -30.67
N GLU A 373 -5.34 6.05 -31.27
CA GLU A 373 -5.29 4.58 -31.28
C GLU A 373 -4.16 4.09 -30.40
N ALA A 374 -4.38 3.00 -29.69
CA ALA A 374 -3.40 2.34 -28.86
C ALA A 374 -3.42 0.84 -29.11
N ALA A 375 -2.22 0.25 -29.18
CA ALA A 375 -2.01 -1.18 -29.24
C ALA A 375 -2.17 -1.85 -27.86
N ARG A 376 -2.00 -1.07 -26.77
CA ARG A 376 -2.13 -1.58 -25.40
C ARG A 376 -2.64 -0.47 -24.49
N ILE A 377 -3.48 -0.86 -23.53
CA ILE A 377 -3.98 0.02 -22.46
C ILE A 377 -3.53 -0.52 -21.12
N VAL A 378 -3.04 0.38 -20.26
CA VAL A 378 -2.60 0.06 -18.90
C VAL A 378 -3.39 0.89 -17.91
N GLU A 379 -4.04 0.24 -16.95
CA GLU A 379 -4.87 0.94 -15.98
C GLU A 379 -4.12 1.28 -14.70
N CYS A 380 -3.56 2.48 -14.65
CA CYS A 380 -2.85 3.05 -13.49
C CYS A 380 -3.70 4.10 -12.75
N THR A 381 -5.03 3.93 -12.71
CA THR A 381 -5.96 4.88 -12.07
C THR A 381 -5.90 4.88 -10.55
N GLY A 382 -5.09 4.02 -9.99
CA GLY A 382 -4.89 3.86 -8.56
C GLY A 382 -5.56 2.59 -8.03
N ILE A 383 -5.48 2.43 -6.72
CA ILE A 383 -6.08 1.30 -6.03
C ILE A 383 -7.57 1.55 -5.93
N ASN A 384 -8.36 0.54 -6.28
CA ASN A 384 -9.79 0.59 -6.04
C ASN A 384 -10.03 0.78 -4.54
N PRO A 385 -10.88 1.73 -4.15
CA PRO A 385 -11.50 1.66 -2.83
C PRO A 385 -12.21 0.31 -2.75
N ILE A 386 -12.41 -0.24 -1.54
CA ILE A 386 -13.14 -1.50 -1.37
C ILE A 386 -14.52 -1.30 -2.01
N PRO A 387 -14.77 -1.84 -3.18
CA PRO A 387 -16.06 -1.70 -3.79
C PRO A 387 -17.03 -2.66 -3.14
N HIS A 388 -18.32 -2.39 -3.24
CA HIS A 388 -19.35 -3.38 -2.94
C HIS A 388 -19.13 -4.71 -3.70
N ASN A 389 -18.30 -4.66 -4.75
CA ASN A 389 -17.95 -5.79 -5.61
C ASN A 389 -16.54 -6.35 -5.35
N THR A 390 -16.05 -6.31 -4.10
CA THR A 390 -14.74 -6.91 -3.77
C THR A 390 -14.66 -8.36 -4.25
N THR A 391 -13.54 -8.74 -4.83
CA THR A 391 -13.24 -10.13 -5.23
C THR A 391 -12.53 -10.91 -4.13
N ASN A 392 -12.08 -10.22 -3.09
CA ASN A 392 -11.43 -10.84 -1.95
C ASN A 392 -12.47 -11.62 -1.12
N PRO A 393 -12.36 -12.95 -1.00
CA PRO A 393 -13.40 -13.78 -0.39
C PRO A 393 -13.61 -13.47 1.10
N VAL A 394 -12.55 -13.25 1.88
CA VAL A 394 -12.70 -12.93 3.30
C VAL A 394 -13.39 -11.58 3.51
N MET A 395 -13.08 -10.61 2.66
CA MET A 395 -13.72 -9.29 2.71
C MET A 395 -15.21 -9.37 2.39
N ARG A 396 -15.54 -10.12 1.32
CA ARG A 396 -16.93 -10.37 0.94
C ARG A 396 -17.68 -11.07 2.06
N SER A 397 -17.11 -12.14 2.61
CA SER A 397 -17.71 -12.87 3.74
C SER A 397 -18.01 -11.96 4.93
N LEU A 398 -17.09 -11.07 5.31
CA LEU A 398 -17.31 -10.14 6.43
C LEU A 398 -18.42 -9.13 6.14
N LEU A 399 -18.48 -8.59 4.92
CA LEU A 399 -19.52 -7.64 4.52
C LEU A 399 -20.89 -8.32 4.41
N ASP A 400 -20.98 -9.48 3.78
CA ASP A 400 -22.23 -10.22 3.57
C ASP A 400 -22.83 -10.73 4.88
N ASN A 401 -22.00 -11.06 5.88
CA ASN A 401 -22.44 -11.49 7.21
C ASN A 401 -22.59 -10.32 8.20
N GLY A 402 -22.39 -9.09 7.77
CA GLY A 402 -22.53 -7.90 8.61
C GLY A 402 -21.46 -7.77 9.72
N LEU A 403 -20.36 -8.51 9.64
CA LEU A 403 -19.25 -8.46 10.60
C LEU A 403 -18.30 -7.29 10.35
N ALA A 404 -18.41 -6.66 9.21
CA ALA A 404 -17.77 -5.40 8.85
C ALA A 404 -18.71 -4.58 7.98
N ARG A 405 -18.45 -3.27 7.90
CA ARG A 405 -19.10 -2.39 6.95
C ARG A 405 -18.09 -1.57 6.18
N ILE A 406 -18.49 -1.09 5.01
CA ILE A 406 -17.71 -0.11 4.25
C ILE A 406 -17.81 1.25 4.96
N ASP A 407 -16.68 1.97 5.02
CA ASP A 407 -16.66 3.30 5.62
C ASP A 407 -17.58 4.29 4.88
N PRO A 408 -18.05 5.37 5.54
CA PRO A 408 -18.95 6.34 4.92
C PRO A 408 -18.37 7.10 3.71
N LEU A 409 -17.04 7.03 3.46
CA LEU A 409 -16.37 7.62 2.29
C LEU A 409 -16.24 6.62 1.13
N GLY A 410 -16.47 5.33 1.38
CA GLY A 410 -16.32 4.25 0.40
C GLY A 410 -14.88 3.97 -0.01
N ILE A 411 -13.91 4.22 0.87
CA ILE A 411 -12.47 4.07 0.55
C ILE A 411 -11.76 2.98 1.35
N GLY A 412 -12.46 2.29 2.23
CA GLY A 412 -11.92 1.20 3.04
C GLY A 412 -12.99 0.51 3.86
N LEU A 413 -12.58 -0.33 4.80
CA LEU A 413 -13.43 -0.80 5.88
C LEU A 413 -13.56 0.28 6.95
N ASP A 414 -14.72 0.33 7.60
CA ASP A 414 -14.91 1.18 8.76
C ASP A 414 -14.21 0.54 9.96
N ALA A 415 -13.39 1.33 10.66
CA ALA A 415 -12.57 0.86 11.77
C ALA A 415 -12.41 1.97 12.82
N THR A 416 -12.22 1.56 14.07
CA THR A 416 -11.90 2.47 15.17
C THR A 416 -10.46 2.94 15.13
N SER A 417 -10.08 3.88 16.01
CA SER A 417 -8.69 4.32 16.25
C SER A 417 -7.77 3.18 16.70
N GLU A 418 -8.32 2.14 17.33
CA GLU A 418 -7.66 0.93 17.78
C GLU A 418 -7.65 -0.18 16.72
N CYS A 419 -8.04 0.15 15.46
CA CYS A 419 -8.09 -0.79 14.34
C CYS A 419 -9.18 -1.87 14.43
N ALA A 420 -10.10 -1.82 15.38
CA ALA A 420 -11.23 -2.73 15.46
C ALA A 420 -12.21 -2.50 14.31
N LEU A 421 -12.62 -3.56 13.61
CA LEU A 421 -13.63 -3.44 12.55
C LEU A 421 -14.98 -3.06 13.16
N ILE A 422 -15.70 -2.18 12.48
CA ILE A 422 -17.05 -1.77 12.85
C ILE A 422 -18.04 -2.60 12.03
N ASP A 423 -18.96 -3.24 12.70
CA ASP A 423 -19.96 -4.10 12.09
C ASP A 423 -21.13 -3.31 11.42
N ALA A 424 -22.07 -4.02 10.81
CA ALA A 424 -23.22 -3.43 10.14
C ALA A 424 -24.14 -2.65 11.09
N SER A 425 -24.15 -2.96 12.40
CA SER A 425 -24.92 -2.25 13.43
C SER A 425 -24.22 -1.01 13.96
N GLY A 426 -22.92 -0.84 13.67
CA GLY A 426 -22.08 0.27 14.13
C GLY A 426 -21.27 -0.06 15.38
N GLU A 427 -21.26 -1.31 15.80
CA GLU A 427 -20.52 -1.74 16.99
C GLU A 427 -19.10 -2.19 16.62
N PRO A 428 -18.07 -1.78 17.40
CA PRO A 428 -16.71 -2.21 17.17
C PRO A 428 -16.51 -3.67 17.61
N SER A 429 -15.86 -4.44 16.78
CA SER A 429 -15.49 -5.81 17.11
C SER A 429 -14.42 -5.86 18.20
N SER A 430 -14.60 -6.73 19.19
CA SER A 430 -13.55 -7.02 20.17
C SER A 430 -12.59 -8.13 19.70
N ARG A 431 -12.79 -8.73 18.52
CA ARG A 431 -12.08 -9.93 18.07
C ARG A 431 -11.51 -9.83 16.66
N ILE A 432 -12.03 -8.92 15.85
CA ILE A 432 -11.64 -8.79 14.45
C ILE A 432 -11.10 -7.37 14.21
N PHE A 433 -9.86 -7.29 13.81
CA PHE A 433 -9.15 -6.04 13.56
C PHE A 433 -8.69 -5.97 12.11
N ALA A 434 -8.30 -4.79 11.64
CA ALA A 434 -7.69 -4.62 10.33
C ALA A 434 -6.53 -3.61 10.38
N ILE A 435 -5.51 -3.82 9.54
CA ILE A 435 -4.36 -2.92 9.43
C ILE A 435 -4.02 -2.61 7.96
N GLY A 436 -3.21 -1.57 7.80
CA GLY A 436 -2.73 -1.12 6.51
C GLY A 436 -3.83 -0.55 5.63
N PRO A 437 -3.72 -0.68 4.31
CA PRO A 437 -4.59 -0.01 3.35
C PRO A 437 -6.09 -0.23 3.53
N LEU A 438 -6.51 -1.31 4.16
CA LEU A 438 -7.92 -1.59 4.47
C LEU A 438 -8.54 -0.52 5.37
N THR A 439 -7.75 0.07 6.26
CA THR A 439 -8.19 1.05 7.27
C THR A 439 -7.98 2.50 6.83
N ARG A 440 -7.83 2.74 5.53
CA ARG A 440 -7.55 4.05 4.94
C ARG A 440 -8.55 5.14 5.32
N ALA A 441 -9.78 4.78 5.57
CA ALA A 441 -10.80 5.73 5.96
C ALA A 441 -10.57 6.31 7.36
N ALA A 442 -10.11 5.49 8.30
CA ALA A 442 -9.74 5.90 9.65
C ALA A 442 -8.33 6.54 9.69
N PHE A 443 -7.39 5.95 8.93
CA PHE A 443 -5.97 6.33 8.95
C PHE A 443 -5.53 6.79 7.55
N TRP A 444 -5.75 8.04 7.22
CA TRP A 444 -5.29 8.59 5.94
C TRP A 444 -3.78 8.34 5.73
N GLU A 445 -3.38 8.01 4.50
CA GLU A 445 -1.99 7.66 4.13
C GLU A 445 -1.43 6.35 4.72
N ILE A 446 -2.25 5.48 5.27
CA ILE A 446 -1.83 4.18 5.79
C ILE A 446 -1.39 3.20 4.66
N VAL A 447 -0.54 3.69 3.76
CA VAL A 447 0.00 2.95 2.62
C VAL A 447 1.53 2.94 2.62
N ALA A 448 2.16 3.76 3.45
CA ALA A 448 3.61 3.84 3.60
C ALA A 448 4.08 3.08 4.85
N VAL A 449 5.25 2.44 4.75
CA VAL A 449 5.83 1.67 5.86
C VAL A 449 5.93 2.45 7.16
N PRO A 450 6.39 3.72 7.18
CA PRO A 450 6.46 4.48 8.43
C PRO A 450 5.12 4.61 9.16
N ASP A 451 4.03 4.70 8.40
CA ASP A 451 2.68 4.83 8.96
C ASP A 451 2.13 3.47 9.40
N ILE A 452 2.38 2.42 8.58
CA ILE A 452 1.99 1.04 8.89
C ILE A 452 2.72 0.53 10.14
N ARG A 453 4.04 0.75 10.29
CA ARG A 453 4.78 0.31 11.48
C ARG A 453 4.26 0.97 12.76
N ALA A 454 3.89 2.25 12.69
CA ALA A 454 3.30 2.95 13.84
C ALA A 454 1.91 2.39 14.18
N GLN A 455 1.12 2.03 13.18
CA GLN A 455 -0.14 1.33 13.38
C GLN A 455 0.06 -0.05 13.99
N CYS A 456 1.02 -0.84 13.48
CA CYS A 456 1.38 -2.15 14.03
C CYS A 456 1.79 -2.06 15.50
N HIS A 457 2.60 -1.07 15.85
CA HIS A 457 3.03 -0.86 17.24
C HIS A 457 1.83 -0.63 18.17
N ARG A 458 0.96 0.35 17.85
CA ARG A 458 -0.25 0.64 18.64
C ARG A 458 -1.20 -0.55 18.74
N LEU A 459 -1.44 -1.26 17.62
CA LEU A 459 -2.30 -2.43 17.64
C LEU A 459 -1.70 -3.57 18.46
N THR A 460 -0.38 -3.74 18.44
CA THR A 460 0.31 -4.73 19.27
C THR A 460 0.10 -4.46 20.75
N GLU A 461 0.25 -3.21 21.20
CA GLU A 461 -0.01 -2.83 22.59
C GLU A 461 -1.46 -3.12 22.99
N HIS A 462 -2.42 -2.78 22.12
CA HIS A 462 -3.84 -3.04 22.34
C HIS A 462 -4.15 -4.54 22.44
N ILE A 463 -3.63 -5.36 21.50
CA ILE A 463 -3.81 -6.81 21.48
C ILE A 463 -3.20 -7.45 22.73
N CYS A 464 -1.97 -7.08 23.09
CA CYS A 464 -1.32 -7.59 24.30
C CYS A 464 -2.13 -7.28 25.56
N ALA A 465 -2.58 -6.03 25.72
CA ALA A 465 -3.42 -5.65 26.85
C ALA A 465 -4.74 -6.45 26.91
N GLN A 466 -5.38 -6.66 25.78
CA GLN A 466 -6.63 -7.43 25.69
C GLN A 466 -6.42 -8.91 26.02
N LEU A 467 -5.33 -9.51 25.55
CA LEU A 467 -4.99 -10.92 25.84
C LEU A 467 -4.57 -11.14 27.29
N HIS A 468 -4.09 -10.10 27.98
CA HIS A 468 -3.80 -10.15 29.41
C HIS A 468 -5.06 -10.05 30.29
N ALA A 469 -6.09 -9.37 29.82
CA ALA A 469 -7.33 -9.15 30.55
C ALA A 469 -8.34 -10.31 30.39
N ALA A 470 -8.16 -11.19 29.43
CA ALA A 470 -9.01 -12.33 29.12
C ALA A 470 -8.53 -13.60 29.78
#